data_2c6a2a12e1349c0885c8914759be7c0e
#
_entry.id   2c6a2a12e1349c0885c8914759be7c0e
#
_cell.length_a   1.000
_cell.length_b   1.000
_cell.length_c   1.000
_cell.angle_alpha   90.00
_cell.angle_beta   90.00
_cell.angle_gamma   90.00
#
_symmetry.space_group_name_H-M   'P 1'
#
loop_
_entity.id
_entity.type
_entity.pdbx_description
1 polymer ?
#
loop_
_entity_poly.entity_id
_entity_poly.type
_entity_poly.pdbx_seq_one_letter_code
_entity_poly.pdbx_strand_id
1 'polypeptide(L)'
;DFSGEELDMIIEHSEAKARLVSDKLFTKLSKQTIERLNVAVRTKNLGVISQRVRGEGSTGVPRPDDLAVIIYTSGTTSKPKGVMLTHSALCAQVGISSSIFPVQPDDVFLSVLPLSHTYECSIGMIYPFSMGARVVYLDRPPTASVLMPALRAIRPTVMLIVPLIIEKIYRHQV
;
A
#
# COMPACT_ATOMS: atom_id res chain seq x y z
N ASP A 1 13.54 1.14 1.11
CA ASP A 1 13.32 1.48 2.55
C ASP A 1 13.73 2.93 2.76
N PHE A 2 12.80 3.79 3.17
CA PHE A 2 13.08 5.18 3.49
C PHE A 2 13.90 5.30 4.78
N SER A 3 14.83 6.26 4.80
CA SER A 3 15.53 6.70 6.02
C SER A 3 14.59 7.45 6.98
N GLY A 4 15.04 7.73 8.20
CA GLY A 4 14.25 8.52 9.16
C GLY A 4 13.97 9.94 8.65
N GLU A 5 14.97 10.60 8.04
CA GLU A 5 14.85 11.93 7.46
C GLU A 5 13.86 11.99 6.29
N GLU A 6 13.89 10.98 5.41
CA GLU A 6 12.94 10.87 4.31
C GLU A 6 11.50 10.65 4.81
N LEU A 7 11.32 9.84 5.87
CA LEU A 7 10.02 9.64 6.50
C LEU A 7 9.49 10.92 7.14
N ASP A 8 10.33 11.68 7.84
CA ASP A 8 9.97 12.95 8.44
C ASP A 8 9.56 13.97 7.37
N MET A 9 10.33 14.04 6.27
CA MET A 9 10.01 14.89 5.11
C MET A 9 8.68 14.49 4.43
N ILE A 10 8.43 13.20 4.25
CA ILE A 10 7.16 12.70 3.67
C ILE A 10 5.98 13.11 4.53
N ILE A 11 6.08 12.98 5.85
CA ILE A 11 5.01 13.33 6.79
C ILE A 11 4.77 14.85 6.79
N GLU A 12 5.81 15.63 6.76
CA GLU A 12 5.70 17.11 6.70
C GLU A 12 5.09 17.55 5.36
N HIS A 13 5.60 17.03 4.25
CA HIS A 13 5.14 17.39 2.91
C HIS A 13 3.70 16.94 2.62
N SER A 14 3.27 15.79 3.15
CA SER A 14 1.89 15.29 2.99
C SER A 14 0.89 15.93 3.93
N GLU A 15 1.35 16.76 4.89
CA GLU A 15 0.51 17.33 5.97
C GLU A 15 -0.30 16.26 6.72
N ALA A 16 0.23 15.05 6.83
CA ALA A 16 -0.43 13.92 7.44
C ALA A 16 -0.79 14.21 8.90
N LYS A 17 -2.06 14.08 9.26
CA LYS A 17 -2.58 14.33 10.62
C LYS A 17 -2.70 13.06 11.45
N ALA A 18 -2.81 11.90 10.78
CA ALA A 18 -2.90 10.58 11.41
C ALA A 18 -1.93 9.61 10.75
N ARG A 19 -1.54 8.57 11.48
CA ARG A 19 -0.55 7.62 11.00
C ARG A 19 -0.82 6.20 11.49
N LEU A 20 -0.73 5.27 10.55
CA LEU A 20 -0.58 3.85 10.83
C LEU A 20 0.90 3.47 10.66
N VAL A 21 1.54 2.94 11.67
CA VAL A 21 2.98 2.71 11.67
C VAL A 21 3.37 1.37 12.29
N SER A 22 4.32 0.68 11.67
CA SER A 22 4.97 -0.49 12.28
C SER A 22 5.94 -0.05 13.38
N ASP A 23 6.16 -0.90 14.40
CA ASP A 23 7.10 -0.62 15.47
C ASP A 23 8.51 -0.32 14.93
N LYS A 24 8.94 -1.04 13.89
CA LYS A 24 10.24 -0.85 13.22
C LYS A 24 10.37 0.55 12.60
N LEU A 25 9.33 1.07 11.99
CA LEU A 25 9.35 2.40 11.38
C LEU A 25 9.17 3.50 12.43
N PHE A 26 8.39 3.23 13.48
CA PHE A 26 8.19 4.18 14.56
C PHE A 26 9.49 4.61 15.23
N THR A 27 10.43 3.68 15.42
CA THR A 27 11.75 3.98 16.01
C THR A 27 12.64 4.86 15.14
N LYS A 28 12.35 4.99 13.84
CA LYS A 28 13.11 5.83 12.90
C LYS A 28 12.65 7.29 12.87
N LEU A 29 11.51 7.60 13.48
CA LEU A 29 10.95 8.95 13.45
C LEU A 29 11.61 9.87 14.45
N SER A 30 11.74 11.15 14.07
CA SER A 30 12.13 12.20 15.00
C SER A 30 11.04 12.46 16.05
N LYS A 31 11.45 12.91 17.24
CA LYS A 31 10.52 13.36 18.28
C LYS A 31 9.60 14.49 17.78
N GLN A 32 10.14 15.42 17.00
CA GLN A 32 9.41 16.55 16.43
C GLN A 32 8.28 16.08 15.50
N THR A 33 8.52 15.06 14.66
CA THR A 33 7.50 14.49 13.78
C THR A 33 6.41 13.78 14.57
N ILE A 34 6.79 13.00 15.60
CA ILE A 34 5.81 12.36 16.49
C ILE A 34 4.93 13.38 17.18
N GLU A 35 5.52 14.51 17.57
CA GLU A 35 4.82 15.61 18.22
C GLU A 35 3.83 16.36 17.33
N ARG A 36 4.00 16.38 16.04
CA ARG A 36 3.10 17.01 15.07
C ARG A 36 1.89 16.15 14.71
N LEU A 37 1.95 14.84 14.92
CA LEU A 37 0.84 13.94 14.59
C LEU A 37 -0.29 14.03 15.62
N ASN A 38 -1.51 14.15 15.15
CA ASN A 38 -2.69 14.10 16.01
C ASN A 38 -2.95 12.69 16.54
N VAL A 39 -2.73 11.69 15.70
CA VAL A 39 -2.95 10.28 16.04
C VAL A 39 -1.84 9.43 15.45
N ALA A 40 -1.29 8.51 16.24
CA ALA A 40 -0.41 7.44 15.77
C ALA A 40 -0.92 6.09 16.27
N VAL A 41 -1.06 5.14 15.37
CA VAL A 41 -1.61 3.80 15.63
C VAL A 41 -0.64 2.74 15.16
N ARG A 42 -0.40 1.70 15.95
CA ARG A 42 0.42 0.54 15.57
C ARG A 42 -0.31 -0.33 14.58
N THR A 43 0.37 -0.75 13.50
CA THR A 43 -0.24 -1.65 12.52
C THR A 43 -0.48 -3.05 13.06
N LYS A 44 0.36 -3.52 14.02
CA LYS A 44 0.30 -4.89 14.53
C LYS A 44 -0.97 -5.21 15.32
N ASN A 45 -1.47 -4.27 16.12
CA ASN A 45 -2.59 -4.51 17.04
C ASN A 45 -3.61 -3.36 17.08
N LEU A 46 -3.46 -2.39 16.17
CA LEU A 46 -4.24 -1.15 16.12
C LEU A 46 -4.22 -0.35 17.44
N GLY A 47 -3.19 -0.61 18.27
CA GLY A 47 -3.01 0.12 19.52
C GLY A 47 -2.62 1.56 19.27
N VAL A 48 -3.33 2.51 19.91
CA VAL A 48 -3.04 3.93 19.83
C VAL A 48 -1.74 4.22 20.58
N ILE A 49 -0.74 4.79 19.87
CA ILE A 49 0.54 5.21 20.46
C ILE A 49 0.42 6.62 21.04
N SER A 50 -0.22 7.52 20.28
CA SER A 50 -0.48 8.89 20.71
C SER A 50 -1.80 9.39 20.12
N GLN A 51 -2.53 10.19 20.91
CA GLN A 51 -3.73 10.88 20.47
C GLN A 51 -3.78 12.23 21.16
N ARG A 52 -3.70 13.33 20.38
CA ARG A 52 -3.65 14.70 20.94
C ARG A 52 -4.96 15.46 20.80
N VAL A 53 -5.72 15.19 19.74
CA VAL A 53 -6.95 15.92 19.45
C VAL A 53 -8.06 14.91 19.20
N ARG A 54 -9.18 15.08 19.93
CA ARG A 54 -10.46 14.49 19.56
C ARG A 54 -11.21 15.56 18.78
N GLY A 55 -11.15 15.50 17.46
CA GLY A 55 -11.94 16.36 16.59
C GLY A 55 -13.17 15.64 16.10
N GLU A 56 -14.22 16.38 15.80
CA GLU A 56 -15.31 15.89 14.98
C GLU A 56 -14.75 15.66 13.57
N GLY A 57 -14.84 14.42 13.09
CA GLY A 57 -14.42 14.07 11.73
C GLY A 57 -15.31 14.75 10.71
N SER A 58 -14.74 15.20 9.60
CA SER A 58 -15.56 15.64 8.46
C SER A 58 -16.32 14.43 7.90
N THR A 59 -17.65 14.58 7.78
CA THR A 59 -18.55 13.61 7.16
C THR A 59 -18.78 13.90 5.67
N GLY A 60 -17.95 14.77 5.07
CA GLY A 60 -18.07 15.13 3.66
C GLY A 60 -17.86 13.93 2.74
N VAL A 61 -18.71 13.79 1.74
CA VAL A 61 -18.53 12.80 0.67
C VAL A 61 -17.43 13.30 -0.26
N PRO A 62 -16.37 12.51 -0.52
CA PRO A 62 -15.31 12.91 -1.44
C PRO A 62 -15.85 13.18 -2.84
N ARG A 63 -15.34 14.22 -3.50
CA ARG A 63 -15.65 14.53 -4.90
C ARG A 63 -14.67 13.80 -5.83
N PRO A 64 -15.03 13.57 -7.08
CA PRO A 64 -14.17 12.88 -8.05
C PRO A 64 -12.77 13.48 -8.18
N ASP A 65 -12.65 14.81 -8.12
CA ASP A 65 -11.39 15.54 -8.28
C ASP A 65 -10.63 15.74 -6.95
N ASP A 66 -11.20 15.31 -5.82
CA ASP A 66 -10.49 15.36 -4.56
C ASP A 66 -9.32 14.38 -4.57
N LEU A 67 -8.24 14.72 -3.85
CA LEU A 67 -7.08 13.87 -3.67
C LEU A 67 -7.45 12.61 -2.89
N ALA A 68 -7.20 11.45 -3.49
CA ALA A 68 -7.47 10.16 -2.86
C ALA A 68 -6.21 9.57 -2.20
N VAL A 69 -5.06 9.64 -2.89
CA VAL A 69 -3.81 9.05 -2.39
C VAL A 69 -2.58 9.82 -2.91
N ILE A 70 -1.54 9.89 -2.08
CA ILE A 70 -0.21 10.33 -2.47
C ILE A 70 0.73 9.14 -2.32
N ILE A 71 1.35 8.72 -3.43
CA ILE A 71 2.33 7.65 -3.43
C ILE A 71 3.72 8.24 -3.62
N TYR A 72 4.59 8.06 -2.62
CA TYR A 72 5.95 8.56 -2.69
C TYR A 72 6.87 7.57 -3.40
N THR A 73 7.61 8.08 -4.38
CA THR A 73 8.64 7.33 -5.10
C THR A 73 10.02 7.86 -4.72
N SER A 74 11.00 6.96 -4.62
CA SER A 74 12.42 7.31 -4.55
C SER A 74 12.87 7.80 -5.92
N GLY A 75 12.60 9.06 -6.25
CA GLY A 75 12.98 9.65 -7.54
C GLY A 75 14.50 9.55 -7.81
N THR A 76 14.91 9.76 -9.06
CA THR A 76 16.33 9.89 -9.47
C THR A 76 17.05 11.08 -8.82
N THR A 77 16.31 11.96 -8.17
CA THR A 77 16.77 13.09 -7.34
C THR A 77 16.72 12.71 -5.87
N SER A 78 17.62 13.25 -5.06
CA SER A 78 17.79 12.95 -3.63
C SER A 78 16.56 13.15 -2.72
N LYS A 79 15.45 13.62 -3.26
CA LYS A 79 14.20 13.86 -2.50
C LYS A 79 13.04 12.99 -3.02
N PRO A 80 12.26 12.34 -2.13
CA PRO A 80 11.05 11.63 -2.51
C PRO A 80 10.06 12.54 -3.25
N LYS A 81 9.42 12.03 -4.30
CA LYS A 81 8.38 12.74 -5.05
C LYS A 81 7.03 12.09 -4.76
N GLY A 82 6.04 12.90 -4.39
CA GLY A 82 4.67 12.45 -4.15
C GLY A 82 3.85 12.49 -5.44
N VAL A 83 3.44 11.32 -5.92
CA VAL A 83 2.49 11.19 -7.04
C VAL A 83 1.09 11.31 -6.46
N MET A 84 0.37 12.35 -6.84
CA MET A 84 -1.00 12.63 -6.40
C MET A 84 -2.02 11.96 -7.33
N LEU A 85 -2.91 11.16 -6.79
CA LEU A 85 -3.98 10.50 -7.52
C LEU A 85 -5.33 10.93 -6.95
N THR A 86 -6.26 11.31 -7.82
CA THR A 86 -7.63 11.66 -7.47
C THR A 86 -8.52 10.43 -7.37
N HIS A 87 -9.70 10.58 -6.77
CA HIS A 87 -10.71 9.51 -6.76
C HIS A 87 -11.13 9.12 -8.18
N SER A 88 -11.33 10.09 -9.08
CA SER A 88 -11.67 9.83 -10.49
C SER A 88 -10.59 9.04 -11.21
N ALA A 89 -9.30 9.33 -10.96
CA ALA A 89 -8.19 8.59 -11.57
C ALA A 89 -8.16 7.12 -11.14
N LEU A 90 -8.40 6.84 -9.85
CA LEU A 90 -8.49 5.47 -9.34
C LEU A 90 -9.72 4.73 -9.89
N CYS A 91 -10.88 5.39 -9.96
CA CYS A 91 -12.10 4.82 -10.55
C CYS A 91 -11.92 4.51 -12.05
N ALA A 92 -11.29 5.41 -12.80
CA ALA A 92 -10.97 5.18 -14.20
C ALA A 92 -10.05 3.97 -14.39
N GLN A 93 -9.03 3.83 -13.52
CA GLN A 93 -8.14 2.66 -13.53
C GLN A 93 -8.89 1.35 -13.28
N VAL A 94 -9.84 1.33 -12.34
CA VAL A 94 -10.71 0.17 -12.07
C VAL A 94 -11.54 -0.15 -13.31
N GLY A 95 -12.19 0.85 -13.92
CA GLY A 95 -13.00 0.67 -15.12
C GLY A 95 -12.23 0.12 -16.31
N ILE A 96 -11.03 0.66 -16.57
CA ILE A 96 -10.13 0.15 -17.62
C ILE A 96 -9.71 -1.28 -17.33
N SER A 97 -9.30 -1.56 -16.08
CA SER A 97 -8.84 -2.89 -15.68
C SER A 97 -9.95 -3.93 -15.85
N SER A 98 -11.19 -3.61 -15.47
CA SER A 98 -12.33 -4.52 -15.61
C SER A 98 -12.69 -4.83 -17.07
N SER A 99 -12.41 -3.91 -18.00
CA SER A 99 -12.65 -4.13 -19.43
C SER A 99 -11.57 -5.02 -20.08
N ILE A 100 -10.36 -5.01 -19.56
CA ILE A 100 -9.21 -5.80 -20.09
C ILE A 100 -9.15 -7.17 -19.42
N PHE A 101 -9.32 -7.21 -18.13
CA PHE A 101 -9.18 -8.40 -17.29
C PHE A 101 -10.32 -8.43 -16.25
N PRO A 102 -11.48 -9.01 -16.58
CA PRO A 102 -12.62 -9.08 -15.67
C PRO A 102 -12.31 -9.99 -14.47
N VAL A 103 -12.44 -9.44 -13.27
CA VAL A 103 -12.27 -10.14 -12.00
C VAL A 103 -13.63 -10.56 -11.46
N GLN A 104 -13.74 -11.77 -10.92
CA GLN A 104 -14.95 -12.32 -10.33
C GLN A 104 -14.84 -12.32 -8.79
N PRO A 105 -15.97 -12.33 -8.05
CA PRO A 105 -15.96 -12.36 -6.59
C PRO A 105 -15.29 -13.59 -5.96
N ASP A 106 -15.19 -14.68 -6.67
CA ASP A 106 -14.52 -15.93 -6.27
C ASP A 106 -13.02 -15.93 -6.60
N ASP A 107 -12.52 -14.92 -7.30
CA ASP A 107 -11.09 -14.79 -7.55
C ASP A 107 -10.29 -14.57 -6.26
N VAL A 108 -9.08 -15.11 -6.26
CA VAL A 108 -8.13 -15.01 -5.16
C VAL A 108 -6.84 -14.38 -5.65
N PHE A 109 -6.59 -13.17 -5.22
CA PHE A 109 -5.36 -12.44 -5.50
C PHE A 109 -4.30 -12.76 -4.45
N LEU A 110 -3.08 -13.06 -4.88
CA LEU A 110 -1.91 -13.09 -4.01
C LEU A 110 -1.07 -11.85 -4.22
N SER A 111 -1.09 -10.95 -3.24
CA SER A 111 -0.33 -9.70 -3.27
C SER A 111 1.11 -9.97 -2.85
N VAL A 112 2.05 -9.74 -3.76
CA VAL A 112 3.49 -10.00 -3.58
C VAL A 112 4.37 -8.77 -3.82
N LEU A 113 3.82 -7.73 -4.42
CA LEU A 113 4.51 -6.47 -4.65
C LEU A 113 4.21 -5.48 -3.50
N PRO A 114 5.07 -4.48 -3.27
CA PRO A 114 4.79 -3.48 -2.25
C PRO A 114 3.57 -2.62 -2.59
N LEU A 115 2.61 -2.48 -1.67
CA LEU A 115 1.44 -1.59 -1.81
C LEU A 115 1.80 -0.10 -1.97
N SER A 116 3.04 0.27 -1.66
CA SER A 116 3.57 1.61 -1.91
C SER A 116 3.83 1.91 -3.39
N HIS A 117 3.72 0.91 -4.28
CA HIS A 117 3.73 1.10 -5.72
C HIS A 117 2.32 1.22 -6.28
N THR A 118 2.11 2.18 -7.19
CA THR A 118 0.80 2.43 -7.82
C THR A 118 0.20 1.18 -8.47
N TYR A 119 1.03 0.35 -9.11
CA TYR A 119 0.58 -0.88 -9.77
C TYR A 119 -0.07 -1.86 -8.79
N GLU A 120 0.58 -2.18 -7.68
CA GLU A 120 0.02 -3.07 -6.67
C GLU A 120 -1.14 -2.41 -5.92
N CYS A 121 -1.04 -1.11 -5.59
CA CYS A 121 -2.10 -0.37 -4.92
C CYS A 121 -3.39 -0.36 -5.74
N SER A 122 -3.32 -0.04 -7.03
CA SER A 122 -4.52 0.08 -7.88
C SER A 122 -5.03 -1.27 -8.38
N ILE A 123 -4.17 -2.09 -8.96
CA ILE A 123 -4.57 -3.35 -9.62
C ILE A 123 -4.55 -4.54 -8.66
N GLY A 124 -3.65 -4.55 -7.67
CA GLY A 124 -3.53 -5.65 -6.71
C GLY A 124 -4.41 -5.50 -5.47
N MET A 125 -4.89 -4.29 -5.17
CA MET A 125 -5.72 -4.03 -3.99
C MET A 125 -7.06 -3.40 -4.34
N ILE A 126 -7.06 -2.16 -4.87
CA ILE A 126 -8.31 -1.40 -5.07
C ILE A 126 -9.24 -2.11 -6.05
N TYR A 127 -8.72 -2.55 -7.19
CA TYR A 127 -9.50 -3.22 -8.23
C TYR A 127 -10.15 -4.53 -7.72
N PRO A 128 -9.42 -5.52 -7.19
CA PRO A 128 -10.06 -6.74 -6.70
C PRO A 128 -11.05 -6.48 -5.56
N PHE A 129 -10.78 -5.55 -4.64
CA PHE A 129 -11.74 -5.19 -3.60
C PHE A 129 -13.02 -4.59 -4.16
N SER A 130 -12.93 -3.74 -5.19
CA SER A 130 -14.11 -3.15 -5.83
C SER A 130 -14.98 -4.20 -6.54
N MET A 131 -14.38 -5.33 -6.94
CA MET A 131 -15.07 -6.45 -7.58
C MET A 131 -15.53 -7.53 -6.57
N GLY A 132 -15.25 -7.36 -5.28
CA GLY A 132 -15.60 -8.33 -4.24
C GLY A 132 -14.69 -9.55 -4.17
N ALA A 133 -13.54 -9.54 -4.86
CA ALA A 133 -12.56 -10.61 -4.83
C ALA A 133 -11.72 -10.62 -3.54
N ARG A 134 -11.15 -11.76 -3.20
CA ARG A 134 -10.29 -11.93 -2.04
C ARG A 134 -8.84 -11.56 -2.36
N VAL A 135 -8.22 -10.74 -1.51
CA VAL A 135 -6.78 -10.43 -1.59
C VAL A 135 -6.06 -11.03 -0.38
N VAL A 136 -5.01 -11.80 -0.63
CA VAL A 136 -4.15 -12.40 0.40
C VAL A 136 -2.78 -11.75 0.34
N TYR A 137 -2.33 -11.24 1.49
CA TYR A 137 -1.02 -10.61 1.65
C TYR A 137 -0.03 -11.56 2.31
N LEU A 138 1.22 -11.54 1.86
CA LEU A 138 2.30 -12.27 2.53
C LEU A 138 2.81 -11.45 3.73
N ASP A 139 3.11 -12.15 4.83
CA ASP A 139 3.72 -11.58 6.04
C ASP A 139 5.24 -11.38 5.91
N ARG A 140 5.85 -11.91 4.84
CA ARG A 140 7.29 -11.91 4.57
C ARG A 140 7.57 -11.53 3.12
N PRO A 141 8.78 -11.04 2.82
CA PRO A 141 9.19 -10.77 1.44
C PRO A 141 9.03 -12.01 0.55
N PRO A 142 8.62 -11.85 -0.72
CA PRO A 142 8.34 -12.96 -1.64
C PRO A 142 9.63 -13.62 -2.15
N THR A 143 10.36 -14.29 -1.23
CA THR A 143 11.45 -15.20 -1.61
C THR A 143 10.85 -16.52 -2.13
N ALA A 144 11.62 -17.31 -2.88
CA ALA A 144 11.14 -18.58 -3.38
C ALA A 144 10.66 -19.51 -2.25
N SER A 145 11.37 -19.52 -1.11
CA SER A 145 11.02 -20.32 0.07
C SER A 145 9.71 -19.88 0.77
N VAL A 146 9.27 -18.64 0.58
CA VAL A 146 7.99 -18.11 1.09
C VAL A 146 6.90 -18.27 0.05
N LEU A 147 7.21 -17.96 -1.21
CA LEU A 147 6.24 -17.89 -2.29
C LEU A 147 5.72 -19.29 -2.70
N MET A 148 6.61 -20.29 -2.81
CA MET A 148 6.21 -21.62 -3.26
C MET A 148 5.22 -22.33 -2.30
N PRO A 149 5.42 -22.32 -0.97
CA PRO A 149 4.42 -22.82 -0.03
C PRO A 149 3.12 -22.02 -0.06
N ALA A 150 3.20 -20.68 -0.19
CA ALA A 150 2.02 -19.83 -0.27
C ALA A 150 1.18 -20.13 -1.52
N LEU A 151 1.79 -20.29 -2.69
CA LEU A 151 1.11 -20.66 -3.93
C LEU A 151 0.36 -22.00 -3.79
N ARG A 152 1.00 -22.99 -3.16
CA ARG A 152 0.38 -24.30 -2.92
C ARG A 152 -0.80 -24.24 -1.95
N ALA A 153 -0.67 -23.46 -0.89
CA ALA A 153 -1.69 -23.36 0.16
C ALA A 153 -2.87 -22.47 -0.25
N ILE A 154 -2.61 -21.34 -0.88
CA ILE A 154 -3.61 -20.32 -1.23
C ILE A 154 -4.29 -20.62 -2.55
N ARG A 155 -3.55 -21.20 -3.51
CA ARG A 155 -3.99 -21.47 -4.89
C ARG A 155 -4.61 -20.23 -5.53
N PRO A 156 -3.86 -19.10 -5.61
CA PRO A 156 -4.40 -17.87 -6.16
C PRO A 156 -4.80 -18.05 -7.62
N THR A 157 -5.88 -17.38 -8.03
CA THR A 157 -6.30 -17.32 -9.44
C THR A 157 -5.56 -16.19 -10.15
N VAL A 158 -5.15 -15.17 -9.41
CA VAL A 158 -4.47 -13.97 -9.93
C VAL A 158 -3.28 -13.59 -9.06
N MET A 159 -2.18 -13.21 -9.70
CA MET A 159 -1.00 -12.66 -9.04
C MET A 159 -0.36 -11.61 -9.94
N LEU A 160 -0.13 -10.41 -9.41
CA LEU A 160 0.66 -9.39 -10.09
C LEU A 160 2.13 -9.67 -9.84
N ILE A 161 2.91 -9.74 -10.92
CA ILE A 161 4.32 -10.07 -10.84
C ILE A 161 5.16 -9.17 -11.74
N VAL A 162 6.43 -9.07 -11.42
CA VAL A 162 7.45 -8.44 -12.26
C VAL A 162 8.43 -9.52 -12.75
N PRO A 163 9.14 -9.30 -13.86
CA PRO A 163 10.05 -10.30 -14.45
C PRO A 163 11.01 -10.94 -13.43
N LEU A 164 11.54 -10.15 -12.51
CA LEU A 164 12.44 -10.64 -11.45
C LEU A 164 11.81 -11.73 -10.55
N ILE A 165 10.52 -11.64 -10.28
CA ILE A 165 9.80 -12.66 -9.48
C ILE A 165 9.63 -13.94 -10.30
N ILE A 166 9.30 -13.83 -11.60
CA ILE A 166 9.20 -14.98 -12.50
C ILE A 166 10.54 -15.73 -12.57
N GLU A 167 11.65 -15.00 -12.76
CA GLU A 167 12.98 -15.59 -12.78
C GLU A 167 13.31 -16.33 -11.48
N LYS A 168 12.97 -15.76 -10.33
CA LYS A 168 13.18 -16.41 -9.03
C LYS A 168 12.39 -17.70 -8.88
N ILE A 169 11.13 -17.73 -9.34
CA ILE A 169 10.30 -18.93 -9.33
C ILE A 169 10.92 -19.98 -10.25
N TYR A 170 11.29 -19.61 -11.47
CA TYR A 170 11.85 -20.50 -12.46
C TYR A 170 13.15 -21.16 -12.01
N ARG A 171 14.11 -20.36 -11.54
CA ARG A 171 15.41 -20.85 -11.05
C ARG A 171 15.32 -21.79 -9.83
N HIS A 172 14.20 -21.81 -9.16
CA HIS A 172 13.99 -22.67 -7.98
C HIS A 172 13.31 -24.00 -8.32
N GLN A 173 12.81 -24.12 -9.56
CA GLN A 173 12.16 -25.35 -10.06
C GLN A 173 13.09 -26.18 -10.98
N VAL A 174 14.20 -25.60 -11.39
CA VAL A 174 15.27 -26.23 -12.17
C VAL A 174 16.48 -26.48 -11.28
#